data_1767ab7337f0c6ec2ffad5f028cf3e62
#
_entry.id   1767ab7337f0c6ec2ffad5f028cf3e62
#
_cell.length_a   1.000
_cell.length_b   1.000
_cell.length_c   1.000
_cell.angle_alpha   90.00
_cell.angle_beta   90.00
_cell.angle_gamma   90.00
#
_symmetry.space_group_name_H-M   'P 1'
#
loop_
_entity.id
_entity.type
_entity.pdbx_description
1 polymer ?
#
loop_
_entity_poly.entity_id
_entity_poly.type
_entity_poly.pdbx_seq_one_letter_code
_entity_poly.pdbx_strand_id
1 'polypeptide(L)'
;MARVVFHNIVVIFSVSVLGCGFPATAANAQDNSAGGMNMQMSMPARDTNPMSSGQLFSEHMGSGTAWEPATAPEHAWMLMRGGWELMAHGEIFIDYNQQGGPRGEGKAESVNWGMLMEQHKLWGGTILFREMFSGESLTSPHPGFPELFQTGETYHGEPLVDHQHPHNVFAELAALYTLPLSEKVTWELYGGPSAEPALGPVTYMHRASAAELPLAPLGHHLEDSTHTSFGVVTTGFAFGTRKVERVKIEGSAFNGHEPNEERWSIQPAAFDSWSTRVSFVPALGWTGQYSIGHLDHPEALEPWNQYRQTASLEYVRPLAWGNWASSVVWGRVHEIGPGTNLNGYLFESTLNFLRRDYAFTRTELVDKNELFPQAATHPTYRIGAYTFGGTRDLVQNRAWQLGMGADVTVYSKPAVLDAAYGNYPVSLQIFFRLRPGLAR
;
A
#
# COMPACT_ATOMS: atom_id res chain seq x y z
N MET A 1 45.75 -18.62 10.14
CA MET A 1 45.45 -17.89 8.89
C MET A 1 44.74 -18.89 7.94
N ALA A 2 43.42 -18.85 7.91
CA ALA A 2 42.63 -19.59 6.91
C ALA A 2 41.66 -18.57 6.30
N ARG A 3 41.89 -18.23 5.04
CA ARG A 3 40.98 -17.40 4.24
C ARG A 3 39.83 -18.29 3.78
N VAL A 4 38.62 -18.02 4.26
CA VAL A 4 37.41 -18.60 3.69
C VAL A 4 36.97 -17.69 2.55
N VAL A 5 37.02 -18.24 1.33
CA VAL A 5 36.55 -17.58 0.11
C VAL A 5 35.06 -17.89 -0.01
N PHE A 6 34.21 -16.89 0.20
CA PHE A 6 32.80 -17.00 -0.15
C PHE A 6 32.62 -16.85 -1.66
N HIS A 7 32.15 -17.91 -2.31
CA HIS A 7 31.71 -17.86 -3.69
C HIS A 7 30.35 -17.16 -3.76
N ASN A 8 30.30 -16.09 -4.53
CA ASN A 8 29.07 -15.41 -4.88
C ASN A 8 28.19 -16.34 -5.70
N ILE A 9 27.09 -16.80 -5.12
CA ILE A 9 26.00 -17.44 -5.86
C ILE A 9 25.16 -16.32 -6.45
N VAL A 10 25.42 -16.00 -7.73
CA VAL A 10 24.54 -15.15 -8.52
C VAL A 10 23.39 -16.03 -9.00
N VAL A 11 22.24 -15.90 -8.39
CA VAL A 11 20.99 -16.49 -8.88
C VAL A 11 20.47 -15.57 -9.98
N ILE A 12 20.69 -15.95 -11.23
CA ILE A 12 20.12 -15.26 -12.39
C ILE A 12 18.69 -15.76 -12.55
N PHE A 13 17.71 -14.96 -12.12
CA PHE A 13 16.32 -15.15 -12.52
C PHE A 13 16.15 -14.62 -13.95
N SER A 14 15.94 -15.54 -14.90
CA SER A 14 15.60 -15.20 -16.28
C SER A 14 14.12 -14.79 -16.33
N VAL A 15 13.85 -13.50 -16.40
CA VAL A 15 12.51 -12.98 -16.73
C VAL A 15 12.27 -13.27 -18.22
N SER A 16 11.57 -14.35 -18.52
CA SER A 16 11.08 -14.63 -19.86
C SER A 16 9.80 -13.84 -20.10
N VAL A 17 9.92 -12.66 -20.71
CA VAL A 17 8.77 -11.93 -21.25
C VAL A 17 8.23 -12.73 -22.43
N LEU A 18 7.24 -13.58 -22.19
CA LEU A 18 6.45 -14.24 -23.23
C LEU A 18 5.54 -13.20 -23.87
N GLY A 19 5.94 -12.72 -25.05
CA GLY A 19 5.07 -11.95 -25.93
C GLY A 19 3.89 -12.82 -26.41
N CYS A 20 2.76 -12.73 -25.75
CA CYS A 20 1.50 -13.32 -26.23
C CYS A 20 0.86 -12.36 -27.23
N GLY A 21 1.10 -12.60 -28.53
CA GLY A 21 0.30 -12.04 -29.60
C GLY A 21 -1.10 -12.67 -29.58
N PHE A 22 -2.12 -11.88 -29.33
CA PHE A 22 -3.51 -12.29 -29.45
C PHE A 22 -4.03 -12.06 -30.87
N PRO A 23 -4.63 -13.08 -31.56
CA PRO A 23 -5.34 -12.83 -32.80
C PRO A 23 -6.67 -12.16 -32.52
N ALA A 24 -6.92 -11.04 -33.16
CA ALA A 24 -8.23 -10.38 -33.18
C ALA A 24 -9.17 -11.19 -34.11
N THR A 25 -10.13 -11.87 -33.54
CA THR A 25 -11.27 -12.43 -34.32
C THR A 25 -12.45 -11.46 -34.26
N ALA A 26 -12.80 -10.91 -35.41
CA ALA A 26 -14.02 -10.15 -35.61
C ALA A 26 -15.21 -11.10 -35.57
N ALA A 27 -16.19 -10.84 -34.71
CA ALA A 27 -17.47 -11.53 -34.72
C ALA A 27 -18.56 -10.60 -35.26
N ASN A 28 -19.20 -11.05 -36.32
CA ASN A 28 -20.34 -10.42 -37.01
C ASN A 28 -21.57 -10.30 -36.11
N ALA A 29 -22.19 -9.13 -36.17
CA ALA A 29 -23.55 -8.90 -35.67
C ALA A 29 -24.56 -9.54 -36.60
N GLN A 30 -25.50 -10.32 -36.07
CA GLN A 30 -26.76 -10.61 -36.71
C GLN A 30 -27.92 -10.16 -35.82
N ASP A 31 -28.66 -9.26 -36.42
CA ASP A 31 -29.91 -8.68 -35.98
C ASP A 31 -31.02 -9.75 -36.04
N ASN A 32 -31.88 -9.84 -35.02
CA ASN A 32 -33.24 -10.33 -35.20
C ASN A 32 -34.18 -9.75 -34.15
N SER A 33 -35.15 -9.09 -34.67
CA SER A 33 -36.25 -8.35 -34.06
C SER A 33 -37.36 -9.25 -33.48
N ALA A 34 -38.07 -8.62 -32.55
CA ALA A 34 -39.51 -8.67 -32.25
C ALA A 34 -40.00 -9.47 -31.03
N GLY A 35 -40.65 -8.76 -30.14
CA GLY A 35 -41.91 -9.20 -29.54
C GLY A 35 -41.96 -9.38 -28.03
N GLY A 36 -42.66 -8.47 -27.35
CA GLY A 36 -43.37 -8.80 -26.11
C GLY A 36 -42.89 -8.10 -24.84
N MET A 37 -43.55 -6.99 -24.50
CA MET A 37 -43.51 -6.40 -23.15
C MET A 37 -44.03 -7.38 -22.10
N ASN A 38 -43.21 -7.72 -21.17
CA ASN A 38 -43.65 -8.11 -19.83
C ASN A 38 -42.69 -7.46 -18.81
N MET A 39 -43.18 -6.38 -18.20
CA MET A 39 -42.49 -5.74 -17.09
C MET A 39 -42.68 -6.61 -15.85
N GLN A 40 -41.75 -7.50 -15.64
CA GLN A 40 -41.48 -8.09 -14.34
C GLN A 40 -40.16 -7.52 -13.88
N MET A 41 -40.21 -6.58 -12.92
CA MET A 41 -39.02 -6.14 -12.20
C MET A 41 -38.49 -7.33 -11.40
N SER A 42 -37.71 -8.16 -12.03
CA SER A 42 -36.80 -9.03 -11.34
C SER A 42 -35.58 -8.16 -11.00
N MET A 43 -35.39 -7.86 -9.73
CA MET A 43 -34.07 -7.48 -9.23
C MET A 43 -33.09 -8.50 -9.82
N PRO A 44 -31.94 -8.09 -10.39
CA PRO A 44 -30.91 -9.04 -10.73
C PRO A 44 -30.56 -9.78 -9.44
N ALA A 45 -30.86 -11.08 -9.42
CA ALA A 45 -30.32 -11.96 -8.40
C ALA A 45 -28.81 -11.65 -8.35
N ARG A 46 -28.32 -11.31 -7.17
CA ARG A 46 -26.91 -11.35 -6.85
C ARG A 46 -26.43 -12.69 -7.42
N ASP A 47 -25.57 -12.68 -8.42
CA ASP A 47 -24.77 -13.85 -8.75
C ASP A 47 -23.90 -14.13 -7.52
N THR A 48 -24.50 -14.84 -6.58
CA THR A 48 -23.77 -15.65 -5.62
C THR A 48 -23.25 -16.85 -6.41
N ASN A 49 -22.34 -16.61 -7.36
CA ASN A 49 -21.51 -17.66 -7.84
C ASN A 49 -20.76 -18.15 -6.60
N PRO A 50 -20.98 -19.38 -6.13
CA PRO A 50 -20.06 -19.96 -5.16
C PRO A 50 -18.71 -19.88 -5.85
N MET A 51 -17.72 -19.23 -5.20
CA MET A 51 -16.35 -19.16 -5.66
C MET A 51 -16.03 -20.43 -6.41
N SER A 52 -15.64 -20.31 -7.68
CA SER A 52 -15.28 -21.48 -8.46
C SER A 52 -14.35 -22.32 -7.59
N SER A 53 -14.55 -23.64 -7.57
CA SER A 53 -13.83 -24.57 -6.68
C SER A 53 -12.30 -24.60 -6.89
N GLY A 54 -11.73 -23.54 -7.43
CA GLY A 54 -10.33 -23.31 -7.76
C GLY A 54 -9.71 -22.05 -7.20
N GLN A 55 -10.47 -21.08 -6.69
CA GLN A 55 -9.89 -19.85 -6.18
C GLN A 55 -9.23 -20.09 -4.82
N LEU A 56 -7.94 -19.77 -4.72
CA LEU A 56 -7.09 -20.02 -3.55
C LEU A 56 -6.80 -18.75 -2.75
N PHE A 57 -6.82 -17.57 -3.39
CA PHE A 57 -6.53 -16.30 -2.71
C PHE A 57 -7.56 -15.99 -1.63
N SER A 58 -7.09 -15.49 -0.49
CA SER A 58 -7.95 -15.04 0.60
C SER A 58 -8.77 -13.81 0.19
N GLU A 59 -10.00 -13.72 0.67
CA GLU A 59 -10.86 -12.54 0.45
C GLU A 59 -10.39 -11.30 1.22
N HIS A 60 -9.45 -11.45 2.18
CA HIS A 60 -8.94 -10.37 3.04
C HIS A 60 -7.49 -9.99 2.75
N MET A 61 -6.94 -10.35 1.61
CA MET A 61 -5.53 -10.17 1.33
C MET A 61 -5.21 -8.72 0.99
N GLY A 62 -4.52 -8.04 1.92
CA GLY A 62 -3.94 -6.72 1.72
C GLY A 62 -2.41 -6.78 1.51
N SER A 63 -1.67 -5.78 1.96
CA SER A 63 -0.21 -5.77 1.95
C SER A 63 0.38 -6.71 3.00
N GLY A 64 1.51 -7.37 2.72
CA GLY A 64 2.13 -8.33 3.63
C GLY A 64 1.13 -9.37 4.12
N THR A 65 0.90 -9.40 5.44
CA THR A 65 -0.15 -10.19 6.09
C THR A 65 -1.32 -9.36 6.61
N ALA A 66 -1.37 -8.05 6.32
CA ALA A 66 -2.48 -7.19 6.73
C ALA A 66 -3.79 -7.57 6.03
N TRP A 67 -4.90 -7.39 6.73
CA TRP A 67 -6.22 -7.68 6.20
C TRP A 67 -6.91 -6.42 5.70
N GLU A 68 -7.42 -6.48 4.46
CA GLU A 68 -8.34 -5.50 3.92
C GLU A 68 -9.79 -6.02 3.92
N PRO A 69 -10.80 -5.14 3.76
CA PRO A 69 -12.18 -5.57 3.61
C PRO A 69 -12.39 -6.50 2.40
N ALA A 70 -13.00 -7.67 2.62
CA ALA A 70 -13.28 -8.68 1.56
C ALA A 70 -14.15 -8.15 0.40
N THR A 71 -14.64 -6.94 0.51
CA THR A 71 -15.43 -6.25 -0.53
C THR A 71 -14.62 -5.21 -1.30
N ALA A 72 -13.31 -5.10 -1.04
CA ALA A 72 -12.42 -4.22 -1.78
C ALA A 72 -12.41 -4.58 -3.28
N PRO A 73 -12.39 -3.59 -4.18
CA PRO A 73 -12.29 -3.85 -5.60
C PRO A 73 -10.88 -4.33 -5.94
N GLU A 74 -10.78 -5.44 -6.64
CA GLU A 74 -9.50 -6.03 -7.08
C GLU A 74 -9.22 -5.64 -8.53
N HIS A 75 -8.14 -4.88 -8.76
CA HIS A 75 -7.65 -4.51 -10.08
C HIS A 75 -6.46 -5.39 -10.46
N ALA A 76 -6.72 -6.54 -11.10
CA ALA A 76 -5.70 -7.53 -11.37
C ALA A 76 -5.98 -8.33 -12.64
N TRP A 77 -4.92 -8.92 -13.19
CA TRP A 77 -5.01 -10.00 -14.16
C TRP A 77 -4.84 -11.33 -13.45
N MET A 78 -5.79 -12.22 -13.67
CA MET A 78 -5.82 -13.55 -13.06
C MET A 78 -5.62 -14.62 -14.09
N LEU A 79 -4.79 -15.65 -13.79
CA LEU A 79 -4.55 -16.81 -14.65
C LEU A 79 -4.44 -18.08 -13.81
N MET A 80 -5.22 -19.10 -14.18
CA MET A 80 -5.10 -20.46 -13.63
C MET A 80 -4.32 -21.34 -14.58
N ARG A 81 -3.20 -21.94 -14.15
CA ARG A 81 -2.39 -22.83 -14.98
C ARG A 81 -1.70 -23.91 -14.16
N GLY A 82 -1.98 -25.19 -14.48
CA GLY A 82 -1.29 -26.33 -13.85
C GLY A 82 -1.49 -26.43 -12.33
N GLY A 83 -2.62 -25.95 -11.81
CA GLY A 83 -2.92 -25.93 -10.37
C GLY A 83 -2.35 -24.71 -9.63
N TRP A 84 -1.62 -23.85 -10.33
CA TRP A 84 -1.22 -22.53 -9.85
C TRP A 84 -2.29 -21.49 -10.18
N GLU A 85 -2.54 -20.62 -9.23
CA GLU A 85 -3.27 -19.39 -9.41
C GLU A 85 -2.28 -18.24 -9.43
N LEU A 86 -2.28 -17.50 -10.54
CA LEU A 86 -1.36 -16.38 -10.77
C LEU A 86 -2.17 -15.10 -10.80
N MET A 87 -1.71 -14.07 -10.09
CA MET A 87 -2.27 -12.74 -10.08
C MET A 87 -1.17 -11.73 -10.41
N ALA A 88 -1.47 -10.77 -11.28
CA ALA A 88 -0.61 -9.61 -11.51
C ALA A 88 -1.43 -8.34 -11.34
N HIS A 89 -0.99 -7.47 -10.46
CA HIS A 89 -1.61 -6.18 -10.20
C HIS A 89 -0.55 -5.09 -10.02
N GLY A 90 -0.97 -3.84 -9.98
CA GLY A 90 -0.06 -2.71 -9.87
C GLY A 90 -0.70 -1.43 -10.37
N GLU A 91 -0.02 -0.34 -10.15
CA GLU A 91 -0.50 0.99 -10.51
C GLU A 91 0.65 1.89 -10.94
N ILE A 92 0.39 2.71 -11.94
CA ILE A 92 1.34 3.71 -12.45
C ILE A 92 0.62 5.04 -12.49
N PHE A 93 1.12 6.00 -11.73
CA PHE A 93 0.78 7.40 -11.87
C PHE A 93 1.90 8.11 -12.65
N ILE A 94 1.52 8.96 -13.57
CA ILE A 94 2.41 9.91 -14.24
C ILE A 94 1.79 11.27 -14.02
N ASP A 95 2.49 12.16 -13.35
CA ASP A 95 1.91 13.38 -12.84
C ASP A 95 2.83 14.60 -12.96
N TYR A 96 2.22 15.75 -12.88
CA TYR A 96 2.86 17.01 -12.56
C TYR A 96 2.38 17.47 -11.20
N ASN A 97 3.29 17.47 -10.25
CA ASN A 97 3.10 17.84 -8.86
C ASN A 97 3.66 19.23 -8.62
N GLN A 98 2.83 20.16 -8.17
CA GLN A 98 3.19 21.54 -7.82
C GLN A 98 2.92 21.79 -6.35
N GLN A 99 3.96 21.80 -5.55
CA GLN A 99 3.89 22.21 -4.15
C GLN A 99 3.97 23.73 -4.05
N GLY A 100 3.14 24.32 -3.19
CA GLY A 100 3.04 25.78 -3.05
C GLY A 100 3.92 26.38 -1.95
N GLY A 101 3.92 27.71 -1.83
CA GLY A 101 4.69 28.43 -0.81
C GLY A 101 6.18 28.55 -1.12
N PRO A 102 6.95 29.24 -0.24
CA PRO A 102 8.38 29.52 -0.47
C PRO A 102 9.26 28.27 -0.55
N ARG A 103 8.89 27.16 0.09
CA ARG A 103 9.60 25.88 0.04
C ARG A 103 8.98 24.89 -0.97
N GLY A 104 7.96 25.33 -1.69
CA GLY A 104 7.31 24.52 -2.70
C GLY A 104 8.14 24.39 -3.96
N GLU A 105 7.98 23.27 -4.65
CA GLU A 105 8.65 22.92 -5.90
C GLU A 105 7.64 22.29 -6.87
N GLY A 106 7.88 22.42 -8.19
CA GLY A 106 7.07 21.77 -9.22
C GLY A 106 7.89 20.78 -10.02
N LYS A 107 7.45 19.52 -10.09
CA LYS A 107 8.12 18.43 -10.82
C LYS A 107 7.13 17.60 -11.63
N ALA A 108 7.63 17.05 -12.73
CA ALA A 108 7.01 15.90 -13.41
C ALA A 108 7.64 14.63 -12.86
N GLU A 109 6.81 13.67 -12.49
CA GLU A 109 7.25 12.47 -11.78
C GLU A 109 6.36 11.27 -12.10
N SER A 110 6.74 10.09 -11.60
CA SER A 110 5.89 8.92 -11.67
C SER A 110 6.03 8.07 -10.40
N VAL A 111 4.93 7.93 -9.69
CA VAL A 111 4.78 6.95 -8.62
C VAL A 111 4.29 5.66 -9.27
N ASN A 112 4.98 4.54 -9.02
CA ASN A 112 4.65 3.31 -9.72
C ASN A 112 5.09 2.06 -8.95
N TRP A 113 4.29 1.02 -9.08
CA TRP A 113 4.61 -0.30 -8.56
C TRP A 113 3.88 -1.39 -9.36
N GLY A 114 4.40 -2.60 -9.29
CA GLY A 114 3.77 -3.79 -9.86
C GLY A 114 4.10 -5.03 -9.02
N MET A 115 3.14 -5.92 -8.90
CA MET A 115 3.23 -7.11 -8.06
C MET A 115 2.79 -8.36 -8.81
N LEU A 116 3.56 -9.43 -8.66
CA LEU A 116 3.19 -10.78 -9.05
C LEU A 116 2.89 -11.60 -7.80
N MET A 117 1.86 -12.41 -7.89
CA MET A 117 1.46 -13.31 -6.82
C MET A 117 1.15 -14.68 -7.42
N GLU A 118 1.71 -15.72 -6.80
CA GLU A 118 1.65 -17.09 -7.31
C GLU A 118 1.27 -18.03 -6.17
N GLN A 119 0.11 -18.63 -6.26
CA GLN A 119 -0.40 -19.49 -5.20
C GLN A 119 -0.63 -20.93 -5.67
N HIS A 120 -0.27 -21.88 -4.80
CA HIS A 120 -0.45 -23.30 -5.04
C HIS A 120 -0.75 -24.07 -3.76
N LYS A 121 -1.47 -25.18 -3.88
CA LYS A 121 -1.68 -26.10 -2.75
C LYS A 121 -0.40 -26.87 -2.44
N LEU A 122 0.01 -26.88 -1.17
CA LEU A 122 1.23 -27.55 -0.71
C LEU A 122 1.00 -28.16 0.68
N TRP A 123 1.32 -29.44 0.86
CA TRP A 123 1.34 -30.16 2.15
C TRP A 123 0.11 -29.92 3.04
N GLY A 124 -1.10 -29.94 2.46
CA GLY A 124 -2.35 -29.71 3.18
C GLY A 124 -2.74 -28.26 3.40
N GLY A 125 -1.85 -27.34 3.11
CA GLY A 125 -2.04 -25.89 3.10
C GLY A 125 -1.93 -25.27 1.71
N THR A 126 -1.62 -23.98 1.68
CA THR A 126 -1.30 -23.21 0.46
C THR A 126 0.00 -22.46 0.65
N ILE A 127 0.82 -22.42 -0.40
CA ILE A 127 1.98 -21.52 -0.50
C ILE A 127 1.65 -20.39 -1.46
N LEU A 128 1.97 -19.17 -1.09
CA LEU A 128 1.84 -17.98 -1.90
C LEU A 128 3.19 -17.29 -1.97
N PHE A 129 3.70 -17.04 -3.16
CA PHE A 129 4.83 -16.14 -3.38
C PHE A 129 4.29 -14.74 -3.69
N ARG A 130 5.00 -13.73 -3.21
CA ARG A 130 4.66 -12.32 -3.35
C ARG A 130 5.90 -11.57 -3.81
N GLU A 131 5.83 -10.95 -4.98
CA GLU A 131 6.95 -10.29 -5.62
C GLU A 131 6.51 -8.91 -6.10
N MET A 132 6.80 -7.87 -5.29
CA MET A 132 6.47 -6.49 -5.58
C MET A 132 7.72 -5.69 -5.95
N PHE A 133 7.62 -4.95 -7.03
CA PHE A 133 8.68 -4.11 -7.57
C PHE A 133 8.19 -2.67 -7.74
N SER A 134 9.07 -1.71 -7.44
CA SER A 134 8.86 -0.30 -7.75
C SER A 134 9.94 0.20 -8.72
N GLY A 135 9.53 0.98 -9.70
CA GLY A 135 10.43 1.70 -10.60
C GLY A 135 10.69 3.15 -10.19
N GLU A 136 10.24 3.56 -9.02
CA GLU A 136 10.33 4.94 -8.55
C GLU A 136 11.76 5.47 -8.45
N SER A 137 12.73 4.61 -8.11
CA SER A 137 14.15 4.98 -8.11
C SER A 137 14.68 5.46 -9.46
N LEU A 138 13.95 5.21 -10.57
CA LEU A 138 14.23 5.69 -11.92
C LEU A 138 13.38 6.87 -12.35
N THR A 139 12.27 7.11 -11.68
CA THR A 139 11.21 8.05 -12.11
C THR A 139 10.94 9.16 -11.11
N SER A 140 11.51 9.07 -9.90
CA SER A 140 11.45 10.18 -8.94
C SER A 140 12.43 11.29 -9.34
N PRO A 141 12.05 12.56 -9.19
CA PRO A 141 12.98 13.67 -9.35
C PRO A 141 13.98 13.72 -8.17
N HIS A 142 15.09 14.43 -8.35
CA HIS A 142 16.00 14.72 -7.24
C HIS A 142 15.50 15.89 -6.41
N PRO A 143 15.54 15.82 -5.07
CA PRO A 143 16.04 14.74 -4.22
C PRO A 143 14.99 13.67 -3.86
N GLY A 144 13.75 13.80 -4.33
CA GLY A 144 12.60 12.94 -4.09
C GLY A 144 11.34 13.56 -4.67
N PHE A 145 10.19 12.96 -4.41
CA PHE A 145 8.87 13.49 -4.79
C PHE A 145 8.55 14.73 -3.94
N PRO A 146 8.34 15.93 -4.52
CA PRO A 146 7.98 17.11 -3.73
C PRO A 146 6.71 16.88 -2.91
N GLU A 147 6.80 17.08 -1.60
CA GLU A 147 5.68 16.97 -0.68
C GLU A 147 5.93 17.86 0.54
N LEU A 148 5.22 18.99 0.65
CA LEU A 148 5.41 19.93 1.75
C LEU A 148 5.22 19.26 3.11
N PHE A 149 6.12 19.57 4.05
CA PHE A 149 6.18 19.07 5.41
C PHE A 149 6.55 17.58 5.53
N GLN A 150 6.85 16.87 4.46
CA GLN A 150 7.32 15.49 4.55
C GLN A 150 8.76 15.45 5.08
N THR A 151 9.01 14.51 5.98
CA THR A 151 10.31 14.27 6.64
C THR A 151 10.44 12.78 6.97
N GLY A 152 11.59 12.34 7.42
CA GLY A 152 11.81 11.00 7.97
C GLY A 152 12.82 10.16 7.20
N GLU A 153 13.53 10.74 6.23
CA GLU A 153 14.54 10.02 5.44
C GLU A 153 15.75 10.90 5.12
N THR A 154 16.72 10.32 4.41
CA THR A 154 17.94 11.03 4.00
C THR A 154 18.10 11.07 2.49
N TYR A 155 18.87 12.06 2.04
CA TYR A 155 19.38 12.16 0.69
C TYR A 155 20.82 12.63 0.72
N HIS A 156 21.76 11.81 0.21
CA HIS A 156 23.21 12.00 0.32
C HIS A 156 23.70 12.16 1.76
N GLY A 157 23.08 11.47 2.70
CA GLY A 157 23.41 11.51 4.12
C GLY A 157 22.88 12.74 4.88
N GLU A 158 22.15 13.61 4.20
CA GLU A 158 21.51 14.79 4.80
C GLU A 158 19.99 14.55 4.96
N PRO A 159 19.34 15.15 5.98
CA PRO A 159 17.90 15.00 6.17
C PRO A 159 17.10 15.46 4.94
N LEU A 160 16.19 14.62 4.47
CA LEU A 160 15.26 14.94 3.40
C LEU A 160 14.03 15.65 3.99
N VAL A 161 13.77 16.88 3.56
CA VAL A 161 12.66 17.70 4.04
C VAL A 161 11.85 18.23 2.87
N ASP A 162 10.51 18.25 3.02
CA ASP A 162 9.55 18.63 1.98
C ASP A 162 9.57 17.75 0.73
N HIS A 163 10.07 16.52 0.91
CA HIS A 163 10.10 15.51 -0.14
C HIS A 163 9.86 14.13 0.44
N GLN A 164 9.16 13.28 -0.32
CA GLN A 164 9.06 11.85 -0.09
C GLN A 164 10.14 11.13 -0.88
N HIS A 165 10.84 10.19 -0.25
CA HIS A 165 11.82 9.34 -0.92
C HIS A 165 11.16 8.31 -1.85
N PRO A 166 11.84 7.83 -2.91
CA PRO A 166 11.35 6.73 -3.74
C PRO A 166 11.45 5.38 -2.99
N HIS A 167 10.54 4.47 -3.29
CA HIS A 167 10.59 3.10 -2.80
C HIS A 167 11.79 2.33 -3.34
N ASN A 168 12.18 1.29 -2.59
CA ASN A 168 13.14 0.31 -3.06
C ASN A 168 12.57 -0.47 -4.24
N VAL A 169 13.44 -0.84 -5.20
CA VAL A 169 13.05 -1.66 -6.36
C VAL A 169 12.42 -2.98 -5.91
N PHE A 170 12.98 -3.62 -4.88
CA PHE A 170 12.42 -4.83 -4.27
C PHE A 170 11.54 -4.44 -3.07
N ALA A 171 10.32 -3.98 -3.33
CA ALA A 171 9.40 -3.57 -2.28
C ALA A 171 8.90 -4.77 -1.46
N GLU A 172 8.62 -5.91 -2.10
CA GLU A 172 8.34 -7.17 -1.41
C GLU A 172 8.93 -8.35 -2.21
N LEU A 173 9.65 -9.24 -1.53
CA LEU A 173 10.05 -10.57 -2.01
C LEU A 173 9.82 -11.53 -0.86
N ALA A 174 8.67 -12.17 -0.82
CA ALA A 174 8.21 -12.95 0.33
C ALA A 174 7.44 -14.20 -0.06
N ALA A 175 7.28 -15.10 0.90
CA ALA A 175 6.41 -16.25 0.79
C ALA A 175 5.49 -16.32 2.02
N LEU A 176 4.23 -16.69 1.80
CA LEU A 176 3.23 -16.95 2.83
C LEU A 176 2.77 -18.39 2.71
N TYR A 177 2.92 -19.15 3.78
CA TYR A 177 2.34 -20.49 3.90
C TYR A 177 1.17 -20.46 4.88
N THR A 178 0.00 -20.91 4.43
CA THR A 178 -1.21 -21.00 5.25
C THR A 178 -1.60 -22.46 5.44
N LEU A 179 -1.78 -22.91 6.68
CA LEU A 179 -2.16 -24.28 7.02
C LEU A 179 -3.42 -24.28 7.88
N PRO A 180 -4.55 -24.80 7.37
CA PRO A 180 -5.73 -25.01 8.18
C PRO A 180 -5.48 -26.13 9.20
N LEU A 181 -5.44 -25.76 10.48
CA LEU A 181 -5.30 -26.71 11.59
C LEU A 181 -6.64 -27.36 11.96
N SER A 182 -7.74 -26.62 11.74
CA SER A 182 -9.12 -27.08 11.91
C SER A 182 -10.06 -26.30 10.99
N GLU A 183 -11.37 -26.55 11.08
CA GLU A 183 -12.37 -25.76 10.36
C GLU A 183 -12.43 -24.29 10.81
N LYS A 184 -11.86 -23.96 11.97
CA LYS A 184 -11.96 -22.65 12.61
C LYS A 184 -10.62 -21.98 12.91
N VAL A 185 -9.50 -22.65 12.63
CA VAL A 185 -8.17 -22.15 12.95
C VAL A 185 -7.25 -22.40 11.77
N THR A 186 -6.65 -21.33 11.25
CA THR A 186 -5.60 -21.36 10.24
C THR A 186 -4.31 -20.85 10.86
N TRP A 187 -3.22 -21.55 10.66
CA TRP A 187 -1.87 -21.09 11.00
C TRP A 187 -1.23 -20.49 9.76
N GLU A 188 -0.47 -19.40 9.96
CA GLU A 188 0.24 -18.68 8.91
C GLU A 188 1.72 -18.53 9.28
N LEU A 189 2.58 -18.69 8.28
CA LEU A 189 4.00 -18.39 8.32
C LEU A 189 4.35 -17.57 7.08
N TYR A 190 4.81 -16.35 7.29
CA TYR A 190 5.17 -15.40 6.24
C TYR A 190 6.59 -14.90 6.46
N GLY A 191 7.30 -14.57 5.39
CA GLY A 191 8.58 -13.90 5.49
C GLY A 191 9.35 -13.88 4.19
N GLY A 192 10.41 -13.09 4.19
CA GLY A 192 11.25 -12.88 3.03
C GLY A 192 12.42 -11.94 3.30
N PRO A 193 13.32 -11.83 2.32
CA PRO A 193 14.45 -10.89 2.40
C PRO A 193 14.03 -9.42 2.33
N SER A 194 12.93 -9.10 1.67
CA SER A 194 12.23 -7.82 1.70
C SER A 194 10.75 -8.10 1.89
N ALA A 195 10.14 -7.62 2.98
CA ALA A 195 8.79 -7.99 3.35
C ALA A 195 8.19 -6.99 4.37
N GLU A 196 6.91 -7.15 4.70
CA GLU A 196 6.19 -6.31 5.64
C GLU A 196 5.98 -7.04 6.98
N PRO A 197 6.52 -6.58 8.11
CA PRO A 197 6.22 -7.16 9.42
C PRO A 197 4.78 -6.87 9.85
N ALA A 198 4.30 -7.61 10.86
CA ALA A 198 2.96 -7.40 11.44
C ALA A 198 2.92 -6.10 12.28
N LEU A 199 3.09 -4.95 11.61
CA LEU A 199 3.10 -3.62 12.18
C LEU A 199 2.48 -2.62 11.19
N GLY A 200 1.40 -1.98 11.57
CA GLY A 200 0.67 -1.06 10.69
C GLY A 200 -0.62 -1.63 10.10
N PRO A 201 -1.43 -0.77 9.48
CA PRO A 201 -2.56 -1.13 8.63
C PRO A 201 -2.11 -1.72 7.30
N VAL A 202 -3.03 -2.01 6.40
CA VAL A 202 -2.72 -2.18 4.97
C VAL A 202 -1.99 -0.93 4.48
N THR A 203 -0.86 -1.10 3.80
CA THR A 203 -0.06 0.01 3.26
C THR A 203 -0.86 0.84 2.27
N TYR A 204 -0.65 2.16 2.26
CA TYR A 204 -1.46 3.09 1.49
C TYR A 204 -1.62 2.71 0.01
N MET A 205 -0.59 2.15 -0.63
CA MET A 205 -0.64 1.71 -2.03
C MET A 205 -1.65 0.59 -2.30
N HIS A 206 -1.99 -0.19 -1.28
CA HIS A 206 -2.95 -1.30 -1.37
C HIS A 206 -4.32 -0.96 -0.76
N ARG A 207 -4.46 0.17 -0.03
CA ARG A 207 -5.74 0.57 0.55
C ARG A 207 -6.72 1.03 -0.53
N ALA A 208 -7.89 0.44 -0.59
CA ALA A 208 -8.95 0.84 -1.53
C ALA A 208 -9.39 2.31 -1.37
N SER A 209 -9.22 2.91 -0.17
CA SER A 209 -9.50 4.33 0.10
C SER A 209 -8.46 5.28 -0.46
N ALA A 210 -7.24 4.81 -0.73
CA ALA A 210 -6.12 5.59 -1.26
C ALA A 210 -5.87 5.37 -2.77
N ALA A 211 -6.60 4.47 -3.41
CA ALA A 211 -6.36 4.02 -4.80
C ALA A 211 -6.39 5.10 -5.89
N GLU A 212 -6.75 6.33 -5.57
CA GLU A 212 -6.77 7.47 -6.49
C GLU A 212 -5.77 8.57 -6.09
N LEU A 213 -4.98 8.35 -5.03
CA LEU A 213 -4.04 9.32 -4.45
C LEU A 213 -2.61 8.94 -4.83
N PRO A 214 -1.91 9.69 -5.70
CA PRO A 214 -0.57 9.34 -6.16
C PRO A 214 0.47 9.34 -5.03
N LEU A 215 0.46 10.39 -4.18
CA LEU A 215 1.46 10.56 -3.13
C LEU A 215 1.15 9.73 -1.87
N ALA A 216 2.21 9.36 -1.15
CA ALA A 216 2.11 8.81 0.18
C ALA A 216 1.34 9.75 1.13
N PRO A 217 0.77 9.25 2.23
CA PRO A 217 0.28 10.13 3.29
C PRO A 217 1.43 10.91 3.94
N LEU A 218 1.18 12.16 4.32
CA LEU A 218 2.14 12.94 5.12
C LEU A 218 2.50 12.25 6.46
N GLY A 219 1.57 11.44 6.99
CA GLY A 219 1.73 10.60 8.18
C GLY A 219 2.38 9.25 7.95
N HIS A 220 2.79 8.91 6.72
CA HIS A 220 3.31 7.59 6.32
C HIS A 220 4.36 7.03 7.30
N HIS A 221 5.37 7.83 7.68
CA HIS A 221 6.42 7.39 8.61
C HIS A 221 5.92 7.06 10.03
N LEU A 222 4.74 7.51 10.41
CA LEU A 222 4.12 7.20 11.71
C LEU A 222 3.10 6.05 11.63
N GLU A 223 2.60 5.71 10.45
CA GLU A 223 1.43 4.87 10.24
C GLU A 223 1.75 3.52 9.59
N ASP A 224 2.52 3.51 8.49
CA ASP A 224 2.80 2.32 7.68
C ASP A 224 4.20 2.26 7.04
N SER A 225 5.22 2.94 7.60
CA SER A 225 6.58 3.00 7.04
C SER A 225 7.32 1.67 6.97
N THR A 226 6.93 0.68 7.78
CA THR A 226 7.58 -0.63 7.81
C THR A 226 7.14 -1.58 6.70
N HIS A 227 6.35 -1.12 5.72
CA HIS A 227 5.89 -1.95 4.61
C HIS A 227 7.02 -2.50 3.71
N THR A 228 8.22 -1.90 3.77
CA THR A 228 9.44 -2.45 3.21
C THR A 228 10.48 -2.56 4.31
N SER A 229 10.60 -3.74 4.92
CA SER A 229 11.62 -4.09 5.90
C SER A 229 12.44 -5.26 5.39
N PHE A 230 13.72 -5.33 5.82
CA PHE A 230 14.58 -6.43 5.40
C PHE A 230 14.61 -7.55 6.45
N GLY A 231 14.66 -8.81 5.96
CA GLY A 231 14.76 -9.97 6.82
C GLY A 231 13.56 -10.13 7.75
N VAL A 232 12.35 -10.29 7.22
CA VAL A 232 11.12 -10.42 8.00
C VAL A 232 10.72 -11.88 8.14
N VAL A 233 10.31 -12.27 9.36
CA VAL A 233 9.60 -13.53 9.65
C VAL A 233 8.40 -13.21 10.54
N THR A 234 7.22 -13.58 10.08
CA THR A 234 5.93 -13.40 10.78
C THR A 234 5.25 -14.75 10.94
N THR A 235 4.69 -15.02 12.10
CA THR A 235 3.78 -16.15 12.30
C THR A 235 2.53 -15.71 13.01
N GLY A 236 1.41 -16.40 12.74
CA GLY A 236 0.13 -16.02 13.32
C GLY A 236 -0.93 -17.09 13.21
N PHE A 237 -2.06 -16.80 13.84
CA PHE A 237 -3.24 -17.66 13.82
C PHE A 237 -4.46 -16.82 13.47
N ALA A 238 -5.20 -17.25 12.43
CA ALA A 238 -6.49 -16.71 12.06
C ALA A 238 -7.61 -17.62 12.61
N PHE A 239 -8.62 -17.00 13.21
CA PHE A 239 -9.76 -17.64 13.85
C PHE A 239 -11.05 -17.27 13.12
N GLY A 240 -11.85 -18.29 12.79
CA GLY A 240 -13.10 -18.14 12.06
C GLY A 240 -13.34 -19.36 11.19
N THR A 241 -14.28 -19.33 10.26
CA THR A 241 -14.40 -20.37 9.23
C THR A 241 -13.53 -19.97 8.03
N ARG A 242 -13.13 -20.94 7.19
CA ARG A 242 -12.40 -20.67 5.93
C ARG A 242 -13.05 -19.61 5.03
N LYS A 243 -14.35 -19.37 5.19
CA LYS A 243 -15.11 -18.35 4.43
C LYS A 243 -15.26 -17.04 5.17
N VAL A 244 -15.08 -17.03 6.51
CA VAL A 244 -15.25 -15.85 7.35
C VAL A 244 -14.27 -15.94 8.51
N GLU A 245 -13.05 -15.53 8.27
CA GLU A 245 -12.08 -15.27 9.33
C GLU A 245 -12.46 -13.98 10.03
N ARG A 246 -12.39 -13.96 11.35
CA ARG A 246 -12.88 -12.82 12.13
C ARG A 246 -11.83 -12.17 13.00
N VAL A 247 -10.82 -12.90 13.40
CA VAL A 247 -9.72 -12.41 14.25
C VAL A 247 -8.44 -13.08 13.81
N LYS A 248 -7.36 -12.32 13.70
CA LYS A 248 -6.01 -12.83 13.50
C LYS A 248 -5.07 -12.20 14.51
N ILE A 249 -4.15 -13.02 15.05
CA ILE A 249 -3.09 -12.58 15.97
C ILE A 249 -1.77 -13.00 15.37
N GLU A 250 -0.87 -12.06 15.22
CA GLU A 250 0.41 -12.24 14.54
C GLU A 250 1.56 -11.66 15.36
N GLY A 251 2.76 -12.21 15.17
CA GLY A 251 4.00 -11.65 15.69
C GLY A 251 5.11 -11.76 14.66
N SER A 252 5.95 -10.76 14.60
CA SER A 252 7.08 -10.66 13.67
C SER A 252 8.40 -10.44 14.40
N ALA A 253 9.47 -11.00 13.82
CA ALA A 253 10.84 -10.59 14.04
C ALA A 253 11.41 -10.09 12.72
N PHE A 254 12.11 -8.96 12.74
CA PHE A 254 12.60 -8.33 11.52
C PHE A 254 13.78 -7.39 11.82
N ASN A 255 14.42 -6.85 10.78
CA ASN A 255 15.38 -5.76 10.92
C ASN A 255 14.62 -4.43 11.03
N GLY A 256 14.87 -3.69 12.10
CA GLY A 256 14.18 -2.44 12.41
C GLY A 256 14.68 -1.23 11.63
N HIS A 257 15.87 -1.30 11.04
CA HIS A 257 16.41 -0.20 10.25
C HIS A 257 15.58 0.01 8.98
N GLU A 258 15.26 1.25 8.70
CA GLU A 258 14.68 1.64 7.41
C GLU A 258 15.66 1.37 6.26
N PRO A 259 15.17 1.06 5.04
CA PRO A 259 16.02 0.88 3.88
C PRO A 259 16.89 2.12 3.66
N ASN A 260 18.19 1.93 3.37
CA ASN A 260 19.06 3.06 3.07
C ASN A 260 18.78 3.66 1.68
N GLU A 261 19.54 4.70 1.30
CA GLU A 261 19.38 5.41 0.03
C GLU A 261 19.69 4.56 -1.22
N GLU A 262 20.33 3.38 -1.06
CA GLU A 262 20.63 2.48 -2.18
C GLU A 262 19.39 1.63 -2.53
N ARG A 263 18.51 2.19 -3.33
CA ARG A 263 17.19 1.63 -3.62
C ARG A 263 17.21 0.34 -4.48
N TRP A 264 18.37 -0.08 -4.97
CA TRP A 264 18.54 -1.25 -5.85
C TRP A 264 19.01 -2.51 -5.13
N SER A 265 19.30 -2.46 -3.84
CA SER A 265 19.83 -3.58 -3.07
C SER A 265 18.88 -4.05 -1.99
N ILE A 266 18.97 -5.34 -1.66
CA ILE A 266 18.41 -5.92 -0.43
C ILE A 266 19.55 -5.93 0.58
N GLN A 267 19.36 -5.25 1.70
CA GLN A 267 20.39 -5.11 2.71
C GLN A 267 20.44 -6.33 3.63
N PRO A 268 21.63 -6.80 4.04
CA PRO A 268 21.74 -7.83 5.07
C PRO A 268 21.07 -7.34 6.36
N ALA A 269 20.26 -8.21 6.96
CA ALA A 269 19.44 -7.85 8.10
C ALA A 269 19.70 -8.75 9.30
N ALA A 270 19.75 -8.16 10.50
CA ALA A 270 19.65 -8.87 11.75
C ALA A 270 18.18 -8.82 12.24
N PHE A 271 17.77 -9.82 13.02
CA PHE A 271 16.47 -9.80 13.71
C PHE A 271 16.65 -9.06 15.04
N ASP A 272 16.64 -7.74 15.02
CA ASP A 272 16.85 -6.84 16.17
C ASP A 272 15.55 -6.23 16.69
N SER A 273 14.49 -6.35 15.93
CA SER A 273 13.20 -5.71 16.15
C SER A 273 12.05 -6.72 16.15
N TRP A 274 10.95 -6.34 16.77
CA TRP A 274 9.78 -7.20 16.88
C TRP A 274 8.49 -6.38 16.79
N SER A 275 7.41 -7.05 16.36
CA SER A 275 6.07 -6.47 16.40
C SER A 275 5.01 -7.53 16.67
N THR A 276 3.80 -7.06 17.01
CA THR A 276 2.60 -7.88 17.08
C THR A 276 1.42 -7.09 16.57
N ARG A 277 0.48 -7.79 15.90
CA ARG A 277 -0.75 -7.21 15.35
C ARG A 277 -1.94 -8.11 15.66
N VAL A 278 -3.04 -7.48 16.03
CA VAL A 278 -4.36 -8.10 16.11
C VAL A 278 -5.24 -7.47 15.05
N SER A 279 -5.71 -8.29 14.10
CA SER A 279 -6.66 -7.89 13.06
C SER A 279 -8.04 -8.47 13.35
N PHE A 280 -9.10 -7.77 12.98
CA PHE A 280 -10.47 -8.22 13.23
C PHE A 280 -11.43 -7.76 12.12
N VAL A 281 -12.47 -8.57 11.89
CA VAL A 281 -13.55 -8.32 10.91
C VAL A 281 -14.87 -8.18 11.68
N PRO A 282 -15.29 -6.95 12.04
CA PRO A 282 -16.53 -6.75 12.83
C PRO A 282 -17.79 -7.05 12.03
N ALA A 283 -17.76 -6.76 10.72
CA ALA A 283 -18.88 -7.02 9.81
C ALA A 283 -18.36 -7.13 8.35
N LEU A 284 -19.21 -7.60 7.45
CA LEU A 284 -18.91 -7.62 6.01
C LEU A 284 -18.53 -6.20 5.52
N GLY A 285 -17.44 -6.11 4.80
CA GLY A 285 -16.91 -4.84 4.30
C GLY A 285 -16.13 -4.01 5.32
N TRP A 286 -15.85 -4.55 6.50
CA TRP A 286 -15.06 -3.90 7.53
C TRP A 286 -13.85 -4.74 7.91
N THR A 287 -12.71 -4.10 8.09
CA THR A 287 -11.54 -4.65 8.79
C THR A 287 -10.99 -3.63 9.75
N GLY A 288 -10.36 -4.09 10.81
CA GLY A 288 -9.65 -3.23 11.73
C GLY A 288 -8.42 -3.93 12.29
N GLN A 289 -7.45 -3.17 12.77
CA GLN A 289 -6.27 -3.69 13.42
C GLN A 289 -5.80 -2.77 14.54
N TYR A 290 -5.03 -3.37 15.45
CA TYR A 290 -4.13 -2.69 16.37
C TYR A 290 -2.78 -3.40 16.35
N SER A 291 -1.70 -2.63 16.29
CA SER A 291 -0.35 -3.18 16.33
C SER A 291 0.58 -2.37 17.21
N ILE A 292 1.61 -3.04 17.71
CA ILE A 292 2.72 -2.43 18.46
C ILE A 292 4.01 -3.13 18.07
N GLY A 293 5.09 -2.38 17.96
CA GLY A 293 6.43 -2.88 17.70
C GLY A 293 7.50 -2.09 18.40
N HIS A 294 8.64 -2.74 18.62
CA HIS A 294 9.89 -2.12 19.05
C HIS A 294 10.88 -2.23 17.90
N LEU A 295 11.44 -1.10 17.49
CA LEU A 295 12.42 -0.99 16.41
C LEU A 295 13.75 -0.53 17.00
N ASP A 296 14.81 -1.23 16.62
CA ASP A 296 16.18 -0.90 17.01
C ASP A 296 16.78 0.06 15.98
N HIS A 297 17.07 1.30 16.40
CA HIS A 297 17.69 2.36 15.57
C HIS A 297 17.09 2.43 14.15
N PRO A 298 15.78 2.69 14.00
CA PRO A 298 15.15 2.61 12.68
C PRO A 298 15.63 3.70 11.72
N GLU A 299 15.94 4.89 12.20
CA GLU A 299 16.24 6.04 11.36
C GLU A 299 17.76 6.31 11.30
N ALA A 300 18.24 6.61 10.09
CA ALA A 300 19.67 6.72 9.82
C ALA A 300 20.38 7.84 10.61
N LEU A 301 19.68 8.93 10.92
CA LEU A 301 20.26 10.10 11.61
C LEU A 301 19.93 10.16 13.11
N GLU A 302 19.07 9.26 13.59
CA GLU A 302 18.62 9.23 14.99
C GLU A 302 19.16 8.00 15.72
N PRO A 303 19.90 8.20 16.85
CA PRO A 303 20.59 7.10 17.53
C PRO A 303 19.72 6.39 18.58
N TRP A 304 18.40 6.44 18.50
CA TRP A 304 17.53 5.85 19.50
C TRP A 304 16.55 4.84 18.92
N ASN A 305 16.18 3.92 19.79
CA ASN A 305 15.14 2.96 19.50
C ASN A 305 13.76 3.62 19.56
N GLN A 306 12.79 3.00 18.89
CA GLN A 306 11.42 3.49 18.86
C GLN A 306 10.42 2.40 19.25
N TYR A 307 9.35 2.81 19.95
CA TYR A 307 8.10 2.04 19.96
C TYR A 307 7.12 2.66 18.97
N ARG A 308 6.61 1.84 18.05
CA ARG A 308 5.56 2.24 17.10
C ARG A 308 4.26 1.54 17.46
N GLN A 309 3.16 2.30 17.43
CA GLN A 309 1.80 1.80 17.67
C GLN A 309 0.90 2.30 16.58
N THR A 310 0.01 1.45 16.10
CA THR A 310 -0.99 1.87 15.11
C THR A 310 -2.35 1.25 15.41
N ALA A 311 -3.40 1.95 15.02
CA ALA A 311 -4.75 1.42 14.96
C ALA A 311 -5.43 1.90 13.69
N SER A 312 -6.19 1.02 13.04
CA SER A 312 -6.96 1.38 11.85
C SER A 312 -8.32 0.73 11.81
N LEU A 313 -9.21 1.35 11.06
CA LEU A 313 -10.49 0.81 10.68
C LEU A 313 -10.74 1.14 9.21
N GLU A 314 -10.98 0.12 8.40
CA GLU A 314 -11.24 0.23 6.98
C GLU A 314 -12.66 -0.25 6.66
N TYR A 315 -13.29 0.43 5.72
CA TYR A 315 -14.63 0.13 5.25
C TYR A 315 -14.71 0.19 3.74
N VAL A 316 -15.22 -0.86 3.12
CA VAL A 316 -15.51 -0.89 1.69
C VAL A 316 -16.92 -1.41 1.45
N ARG A 317 -17.70 -0.64 0.70
CA ARG A 317 -19.08 -0.97 0.33
C ARG A 317 -19.26 -0.96 -1.18
N PRO A 318 -19.55 -2.10 -1.80
CA PRO A 318 -20.02 -2.15 -3.16
C PRO A 318 -21.40 -1.46 -3.29
N LEU A 319 -21.55 -0.66 -4.34
CA LEU A 319 -22.78 0.05 -4.68
C LEU A 319 -23.26 -0.42 -6.07
N ALA A 320 -24.52 -0.26 -6.38
CA ALA A 320 -25.05 -0.64 -7.70
C ALA A 320 -24.38 0.10 -8.87
N TRP A 321 -23.85 1.28 -8.59
CA TRP A 321 -23.23 2.20 -9.54
C TRP A 321 -21.71 2.41 -9.34
N GLY A 322 -21.09 1.72 -8.39
CA GLY A 322 -19.66 1.84 -8.08
C GLY A 322 -19.30 1.20 -6.75
N ASN A 323 -18.44 1.86 -5.99
CA ASN A 323 -18.06 1.47 -4.63
C ASN A 323 -17.72 2.70 -3.78
N TRP A 324 -17.73 2.52 -2.49
CA TRP A 324 -17.26 3.50 -1.51
C TRP A 324 -16.27 2.83 -0.56
N ALA A 325 -15.05 3.35 -0.50
CA ALA A 325 -14.00 2.92 0.40
C ALA A 325 -13.62 4.06 1.34
N SER A 326 -13.38 3.77 2.61
CA SER A 326 -12.90 4.74 3.60
C SER A 326 -12.03 4.07 4.64
N SER A 327 -11.01 4.79 5.12
CA SER A 327 -10.10 4.35 6.17
C SER A 327 -9.87 5.44 7.18
N VAL A 328 -9.74 5.03 8.44
CA VAL A 328 -9.24 5.87 9.53
C VAL A 328 -8.02 5.18 10.09
N VAL A 329 -6.91 5.91 10.21
CA VAL A 329 -5.65 5.40 10.75
C VAL A 329 -5.15 6.35 11.83
N TRP A 330 -4.63 5.79 12.90
CA TRP A 330 -3.81 6.45 13.87
C TRP A 330 -2.47 5.75 13.97
N GLY A 331 -1.40 6.52 13.92
CA GLY A 331 -0.04 6.06 14.16
C GLY A 331 0.64 6.87 15.26
N ARG A 332 1.51 6.22 16.02
CA ARG A 332 2.31 6.85 17.06
C ARG A 332 3.71 6.27 17.09
N VAL A 333 4.70 7.15 17.06
CA VAL A 333 6.10 6.84 17.34
C VAL A 333 6.46 7.42 18.71
N HIS A 334 7.09 6.60 19.56
CA HIS A 334 7.70 7.01 20.81
C HIS A 334 9.21 6.80 20.70
N GLU A 335 9.96 7.88 20.63
CA GLU A 335 11.43 7.91 20.61
C GLU A 335 11.96 7.68 22.04
N ILE A 336 12.67 6.58 22.27
CA ILE A 336 13.07 6.16 23.63
C ILE A 336 14.10 7.10 24.22
N GLY A 337 15.05 7.64 23.42
CA GLY A 337 16.11 8.53 23.88
C GLY A 337 15.58 9.88 24.37
N PRO A 338 14.98 10.71 23.53
CA PRO A 338 14.44 12.02 23.93
C PRO A 338 13.11 11.92 24.69
N GLY A 339 12.41 10.79 24.60
CA GLY A 339 11.07 10.61 25.19
C GLY A 339 9.97 11.32 24.41
N THR A 340 10.23 11.70 23.17
CA THR A 340 9.26 12.37 22.29
C THR A 340 8.15 11.42 21.86
N ASN A 341 6.94 11.95 21.66
CA ASN A 341 5.83 11.23 21.08
C ASN A 341 5.31 11.99 19.89
N LEU A 342 5.35 11.35 18.72
CA LEU A 342 4.81 11.88 17.47
C LEU A 342 3.55 11.09 17.11
N ASN A 343 2.49 11.77 16.70
CA ASN A 343 1.23 11.14 16.31
C ASN A 343 0.83 11.57 14.90
N GLY A 344 0.34 10.61 14.13
CA GLY A 344 -0.34 10.79 12.87
C GLY A 344 -1.81 10.35 12.99
N TYR A 345 -2.70 11.10 12.38
CA TYR A 345 -4.11 10.80 12.25
C TYR A 345 -4.52 11.00 10.80
N LEU A 346 -5.06 9.98 10.20
CA LEU A 346 -5.45 9.94 8.80
C LEU A 346 -6.92 9.57 8.66
N PHE A 347 -7.61 10.25 7.77
CA PHE A 347 -8.87 9.83 7.19
C PHE A 347 -8.76 9.88 5.67
N GLU A 348 -9.05 8.77 5.01
CA GLU A 348 -9.12 8.67 3.54
C GLU A 348 -10.50 8.19 3.12
N SER A 349 -10.98 8.69 1.99
CA SER A 349 -12.21 8.20 1.39
C SER A 349 -12.18 8.35 -0.13
N THR A 350 -12.53 7.28 -0.82
CA THR A 350 -12.69 7.23 -2.28
C THR A 350 -14.09 6.73 -2.62
N LEU A 351 -14.83 7.51 -3.38
CA LEU A 351 -16.14 7.17 -3.92
C LEU A 351 -16.03 7.00 -5.44
N ASN A 352 -16.14 5.76 -5.92
CA ASN A 352 -16.37 5.51 -7.33
C ASN A 352 -17.86 5.66 -7.63
N PHE A 353 -18.21 6.54 -8.56
CA PHE A 353 -19.58 6.77 -9.01
C PHE A 353 -19.66 6.71 -10.52
N LEU A 354 -20.83 6.34 -11.04
CA LEU A 354 -21.04 6.14 -12.47
C LEU A 354 -20.03 5.14 -13.12
N ARG A 355 -19.38 4.31 -12.32
CA ARG A 355 -18.39 3.28 -12.70
C ARG A 355 -17.09 3.82 -13.32
N ARG A 356 -16.98 5.12 -13.61
CA ARG A 356 -15.84 5.74 -14.29
C ARG A 356 -15.31 6.98 -13.59
N ASP A 357 -16.10 7.56 -12.71
CA ASP A 357 -15.77 8.79 -12.04
C ASP A 357 -15.45 8.48 -10.57
N TYR A 358 -14.41 9.11 -10.05
CA TYR A 358 -13.98 8.96 -8.67
C TYR A 358 -13.89 10.33 -8.04
N ALA A 359 -14.41 10.46 -6.83
CA ALA A 359 -14.13 11.59 -5.95
C ALA A 359 -13.39 11.05 -4.74
N PHE A 360 -12.32 11.71 -4.32
CA PHE A 360 -11.51 11.26 -3.21
C PHE A 360 -11.09 12.42 -2.30
N THR A 361 -10.76 12.07 -1.08
CA THR A 361 -10.24 12.99 -0.08
C THR A 361 -9.28 12.28 0.86
N ARG A 362 -8.27 13.02 1.35
CA ARG A 362 -7.40 12.64 2.46
C ARG A 362 -7.32 13.80 3.43
N THR A 363 -7.52 13.53 4.71
CA THR A 363 -7.35 14.49 5.79
C THR A 363 -6.37 13.95 6.78
N GLU A 364 -5.34 14.72 7.09
CA GLU A 364 -4.25 14.32 7.96
C GLU A 364 -3.97 15.37 9.03
N LEU A 365 -3.62 14.90 10.23
CA LEU A 365 -3.07 15.72 11.31
C LEU A 365 -1.81 15.01 11.82
N VAL A 366 -0.63 15.57 11.53
CA VAL A 366 0.65 14.89 11.74
C VAL A 366 1.58 15.75 12.59
N ASP A 367 2.25 15.13 13.55
CA ASP A 367 3.32 15.74 14.32
C ASP A 367 4.65 15.63 13.54
N LYS A 368 5.34 16.76 13.35
CA LYS A 368 6.62 16.86 12.64
C LYS A 368 7.63 17.61 13.51
N ASN A 369 8.79 17.03 13.79
CA ASN A 369 9.87 17.60 14.58
C ASN A 369 11.15 17.85 13.76
N GLU A 370 11.21 17.42 12.49
CA GLU A 370 12.39 17.46 11.62
C GLU A 370 12.32 18.54 10.52
N LEU A 371 11.36 19.46 10.56
CA LEU A 371 11.17 20.50 9.52
C LEU A 371 12.36 21.45 9.40
N PHE A 372 13.21 21.54 10.42
CA PHE A 372 14.39 22.38 10.47
C PHE A 372 15.59 21.61 11.05
N PRO A 373 16.17 20.68 10.30
CA PRO A 373 17.22 19.79 10.81
C PRO A 373 18.49 20.51 11.25
N GLN A 374 18.75 21.72 10.73
CA GLN A 374 19.90 22.55 11.12
C GLN A 374 19.65 23.40 12.38
N ALA A 375 18.46 23.37 12.96
CA ALA A 375 18.14 24.14 14.16
C ALA A 375 18.75 23.47 15.40
N ALA A 376 19.11 24.29 16.42
CA ALA A 376 19.63 23.77 17.67
C ALA A 376 18.58 23.03 18.53
N THR A 377 17.30 23.20 18.21
CA THR A 377 16.16 22.52 18.85
C THR A 377 15.18 22.06 17.81
N HIS A 378 14.55 20.92 18.06
CA HIS A 378 13.59 20.29 17.16
C HIS A 378 12.17 20.29 17.76
N PRO A 379 11.49 21.45 17.78
CA PRO A 379 10.14 21.52 18.34
C PRO A 379 9.16 20.76 17.45
N THR A 380 8.24 20.05 18.08
CA THR A 380 7.17 19.34 17.38
C THR A 380 6.09 20.32 16.92
N TYR A 381 5.76 20.28 15.63
CA TYR A 381 4.70 21.06 15.00
C TYR A 381 3.57 20.13 14.56
N ARG A 382 2.32 20.48 14.89
CA ARG A 382 1.15 19.81 14.33
C ARG A 382 0.82 20.44 12.97
N ILE A 383 0.88 19.62 11.92
CA ILE A 383 0.55 19.99 10.54
C ILE A 383 -0.75 19.31 10.15
N GLY A 384 -1.68 20.05 9.56
CA GLY A 384 -2.86 19.50 8.91
C GLY A 384 -2.69 19.59 7.39
N ALA A 385 -2.95 18.49 6.68
CA ALA A 385 -3.03 18.42 5.22
C ALA A 385 -4.44 17.94 4.83
N TYR A 386 -5.08 18.63 3.89
CA TYR A 386 -6.45 18.37 3.46
C TYR A 386 -6.49 18.30 1.93
N THR A 387 -6.53 17.10 1.39
CA THR A 387 -6.52 16.82 -0.04
C THR A 387 -7.92 16.48 -0.53
N PHE A 388 -8.31 17.07 -1.66
CA PHE A 388 -9.56 16.79 -2.36
C PHE A 388 -9.27 16.66 -3.85
N GLY A 389 -9.81 15.63 -4.47
CA GLY A 389 -9.56 15.37 -5.87
C GLY A 389 -10.63 14.55 -6.56
N GLY A 390 -10.39 14.33 -7.83
CA GLY A 390 -11.24 13.45 -8.64
C GLY A 390 -10.47 12.87 -9.82
N THR A 391 -10.89 11.68 -10.24
CA THR A 391 -10.36 10.96 -11.39
C THR A 391 -11.50 10.55 -12.30
N ARG A 392 -11.27 10.55 -13.61
CA ARG A 392 -12.16 9.96 -14.59
C ARG A 392 -11.44 8.95 -15.45
N ASP A 393 -11.98 7.72 -15.53
CA ASP A 393 -11.52 6.69 -16.44
C ASP A 393 -11.82 7.08 -17.89
N LEU A 394 -10.77 7.35 -18.65
CA LEU A 394 -10.82 7.61 -20.10
C LEU A 394 -10.99 6.31 -20.88
N VAL A 395 -10.26 5.26 -20.42
CA VAL A 395 -10.35 3.89 -20.95
C VAL A 395 -10.68 2.97 -19.80
N GLN A 396 -11.68 2.15 -19.98
CA GLN A 396 -12.06 1.11 -19.02
C GLN A 396 -12.46 -0.15 -19.79
N ASN A 397 -11.64 -1.19 -19.67
CA ASN A 397 -11.91 -2.50 -20.23
C ASN A 397 -11.36 -3.59 -19.30
N ARG A 398 -11.48 -4.86 -19.70
CA ARG A 398 -11.01 -5.99 -18.87
C ARG A 398 -9.49 -6.04 -18.68
N ALA A 399 -8.74 -5.53 -19.66
CA ALA A 399 -7.30 -5.56 -19.61
C ALA A 399 -6.75 -4.36 -18.82
N TRP A 400 -7.30 -3.16 -19.05
CA TRP A 400 -6.71 -1.91 -18.56
C TRP A 400 -7.76 -0.90 -18.14
N GLN A 401 -7.38 -0.08 -17.16
CA GLN A 401 -8.01 1.20 -16.84
C GLN A 401 -6.98 2.30 -16.97
N LEU A 402 -7.30 3.33 -17.76
CA LEU A 402 -6.53 4.56 -17.86
C LEU A 402 -7.42 5.70 -17.38
N GLY A 403 -7.06 6.34 -16.30
CA GLY A 403 -7.72 7.50 -15.73
C GLY A 403 -6.90 8.77 -15.88
N MET A 404 -7.56 9.91 -15.83
CA MET A 404 -6.97 11.23 -15.67
C MET A 404 -7.60 11.90 -14.46
N GLY A 405 -6.79 12.44 -13.58
CA GLY A 405 -7.24 13.06 -12.34
C GLY A 405 -6.48 14.32 -11.99
N ALA A 406 -6.99 14.99 -10.97
CA ALA A 406 -6.33 16.12 -10.33
C ALA A 406 -6.77 16.22 -8.88
N ASP A 407 -5.92 16.81 -8.05
CA ASP A 407 -6.22 17.16 -6.68
C ASP A 407 -5.64 18.50 -6.27
N VAL A 408 -6.14 18.95 -5.12
CA VAL A 408 -5.65 20.14 -4.43
C VAL A 408 -5.47 19.79 -2.96
N THR A 409 -4.31 20.17 -2.38
CA THR A 409 -4.03 20.07 -0.96
C THR A 409 -3.89 21.43 -0.33
N VAL A 410 -4.63 21.70 0.74
CA VAL A 410 -4.51 22.91 1.56
C VAL A 410 -3.98 22.50 2.93
N TYR A 411 -3.21 23.39 3.57
CA TYR A 411 -2.53 23.06 4.81
C TYR A 411 -2.93 23.98 5.95
N SER A 412 -3.01 23.42 7.16
CA SER A 412 -3.03 24.17 8.41
C SER A 412 -1.73 23.93 9.19
N LYS A 413 -1.15 24.99 9.73
CA LYS A 413 0.12 24.96 10.43
C LYS A 413 0.22 26.08 11.45
N PRO A 414 1.11 25.97 12.47
CA PRO A 414 1.41 27.09 13.37
C PRO A 414 1.96 28.31 12.62
N ALA A 415 1.56 29.51 13.03
CA ALA A 415 1.97 30.77 12.40
C ALA A 415 3.50 31.00 12.42
N VAL A 416 4.21 30.39 13.36
CA VAL A 416 5.68 30.44 13.41
C VAL A 416 6.35 29.88 12.13
N LEU A 417 5.64 29.04 11.38
CA LEU A 417 6.10 28.47 10.12
C LEU A 417 5.80 29.35 8.88
N ASP A 418 5.11 30.50 9.07
CA ASP A 418 4.69 31.36 7.93
C ASP A 418 5.88 31.90 7.13
N ALA A 419 6.99 32.19 7.79
CA ALA A 419 8.18 32.68 7.10
C ALA A 419 8.80 31.62 6.16
N ALA A 420 8.73 30.33 6.52
CA ALA A 420 9.28 29.24 5.72
C ALA A 420 8.32 28.69 4.67
N TYR A 421 7.02 28.64 4.97
CA TYR A 421 6.04 27.94 4.12
C TYR A 421 4.98 28.88 3.50
N GLY A 422 4.98 30.17 3.85
CA GLY A 422 3.91 31.09 3.52
C GLY A 422 2.69 30.96 4.44
N ASN A 423 1.78 31.92 4.39
CA ASN A 423 0.63 31.93 5.29
C ASN A 423 -0.39 30.82 4.97
N TYR A 424 -0.60 30.57 3.69
CA TYR A 424 -1.59 29.59 3.18
C TYR A 424 -1.01 28.82 2.00
N PRO A 425 -0.07 27.89 2.22
CA PRO A 425 0.45 27.06 1.13
C PRO A 425 -0.67 26.19 0.54
N VAL A 426 -0.67 26.05 -0.78
CA VAL A 426 -1.62 25.22 -1.54
C VAL A 426 -0.84 24.44 -2.57
N SER A 427 -1.03 23.12 -2.62
CA SER A 427 -0.42 22.23 -3.60
C SER A 427 -1.47 21.74 -4.60
N LEU A 428 -1.05 21.47 -5.83
CA LEU A 428 -1.88 20.98 -6.92
C LEU A 428 -1.18 19.83 -7.62
N GLN A 429 -1.92 18.79 -7.98
CA GLN A 429 -1.42 17.68 -8.75
C GLN A 429 -2.37 17.37 -9.92
N ILE A 430 -1.80 17.06 -11.10
CA ILE A 430 -2.55 16.57 -12.26
C ILE A 430 -1.87 15.29 -12.69
N PHE A 431 -2.64 14.23 -12.87
CA PHE A 431 -2.07 12.91 -13.11
C PHE A 431 -2.84 12.08 -14.13
N PHE A 432 -2.13 11.15 -14.74
CA PHE A 432 -2.68 9.96 -15.38
C PHE A 432 -2.44 8.76 -14.50
N ARG A 433 -3.45 7.88 -14.36
CA ARG A 433 -3.38 6.62 -13.64
C ARG A 433 -3.60 5.47 -14.60
N LEU A 434 -2.69 4.49 -14.61
CA LEU A 434 -2.80 3.25 -15.37
C LEU A 434 -2.75 2.05 -14.41
N ARG A 435 -3.73 1.15 -14.52
CA ARG A 435 -3.78 -0.10 -13.76
C ARG A 435 -4.49 -1.22 -14.54
N PRO A 436 -4.41 -2.50 -14.11
CA PRO A 436 -5.23 -3.58 -14.66
C PRO A 436 -6.73 -3.26 -14.58
N GLY A 437 -7.52 -3.93 -15.42
CA GLY A 437 -8.97 -3.91 -15.30
C GLY A 437 -9.44 -4.60 -14.02
N LEU A 438 -10.71 -4.39 -13.65
CA LEU A 438 -11.31 -5.04 -12.48
C LEU A 438 -11.31 -6.56 -12.67
N ALA A 439 -10.75 -7.31 -11.73
CA ALA A 439 -10.81 -8.76 -11.71
C ALA A 439 -12.27 -9.23 -11.51
N ARG A 440 -12.64 -10.32 -12.14
CA ARG A 440 -13.99 -10.91 -12.10
C ARG A 440 -13.96 -12.36 -11.64
#